data_186f65b369a7e752c8876c0f0947169b
#
_entry.id   186f65b369a7e752c8876c0f0947169b
#
_cell.length_a   1.000
_cell.length_b   1.000
_cell.length_c   1.000
_cell.angle_alpha   90.00
_cell.angle_beta   90.00
_cell.angle_gamma   90.00
#
_symmetry.space_group_name_H-M   'P 1'
#
loop_
_entity.id
_entity.type
_entity.pdbx_description
1 polymer ?
#
loop_
_entity_poly.entity_id
_entity_poly.type
_entity_poly.pdbx_seq_one_letter_code
_entity_poly.pdbx_strand_id
1 'polypeptide(L)'
;MAGGGGGSGPAAAPGRASDVRRALSVGGDRPGAVTDIDVAELQRRLAAFAAARDWGQYHTPKNLAAALSVEASELLEIFQWLTPEQSAGVMEDPGSAHRVTDEVADVLAYLLQFCEVLGIDPTAALVAKLERNEERFPLPSAAEPSDRHSSE
;
A
#
# COMPACT_ATOMS: atom_id res chain seq x y z
N MET A 1 -15.69 48.88 -25.92
CA MET A 1 -15.33 47.49 -26.29
C MET A 1 -14.64 46.84 -25.11
N ALA A 2 -15.36 45.98 -24.39
CA ALA A 2 -14.86 45.32 -23.21
C ALA A 2 -14.44 43.89 -23.58
N GLY A 3 -13.14 43.62 -23.48
CA GLY A 3 -12.56 42.28 -23.61
C GLY A 3 -12.53 41.61 -22.28
N GLY A 4 -13.43 40.64 -22.08
CA GLY A 4 -13.43 39.74 -20.92
C GLY A 4 -12.38 38.69 -21.07
N GLY A 5 -11.29 38.76 -20.28
CA GLY A 5 -10.33 37.69 -20.10
C GLY A 5 -10.86 36.69 -19.09
N GLY A 6 -11.32 35.55 -19.59
CA GLY A 6 -11.64 34.38 -18.75
C GLY A 6 -10.34 33.76 -18.28
N GLY A 7 -9.96 34.01 -17.03
CA GLY A 7 -8.89 33.27 -16.34
C GLY A 7 -9.36 31.90 -16.00
N SER A 8 -8.91 30.87 -16.75
CA SER A 8 -8.99 29.49 -16.34
C SER A 8 -8.03 29.28 -15.18
N GLY A 9 -8.56 29.20 -13.97
CA GLY A 9 -7.78 28.78 -12.80
C GLY A 9 -7.21 27.37 -13.01
N PRO A 10 -6.07 27.04 -12.37
CA PRO A 10 -5.50 25.71 -12.49
C PRO A 10 -6.51 24.69 -11.99
N ALA A 11 -6.75 23.67 -12.82
CA ALA A 11 -7.54 22.52 -12.43
C ALA A 11 -6.96 21.91 -11.14
N ALA A 12 -7.79 21.74 -10.15
CA ALA A 12 -7.40 21.13 -8.90
C ALA A 12 -6.76 19.76 -9.19
N ALA A 13 -5.60 19.53 -8.58
CA ALA A 13 -4.94 18.23 -8.66
C ALA A 13 -5.95 17.15 -8.20
N PRO A 14 -6.13 16.07 -8.98
CA PRO A 14 -7.03 15.01 -8.59
C PRO A 14 -6.50 14.25 -7.41
N GLY A 15 -7.41 14.00 -6.45
CA GLY A 15 -7.33 12.88 -5.57
C GLY A 15 -6.43 13.07 -4.36
N ARG A 16 -7.02 13.67 -3.33
CA ARG A 16 -6.69 13.24 -1.98
C ARG A 16 -7.15 11.79 -1.84
N ALA A 17 -6.45 10.99 -1.01
CA ALA A 17 -6.81 9.62 -0.62
C ALA A 17 -8.33 9.38 -0.40
N SER A 18 -9.06 10.42 0.06
CA SER A 18 -10.51 10.44 0.17
C SER A 18 -11.28 10.08 -1.11
N ASP A 19 -10.70 10.30 -2.29
CA ASP A 19 -11.40 10.04 -3.56
C ASP A 19 -11.25 8.58 -4.00
N VAL A 20 -10.10 7.95 -3.68
CA VAL A 20 -9.89 6.51 -3.85
C VAL A 20 -10.78 5.74 -2.87
N ARG A 21 -10.88 6.18 -1.60
CA ARG A 21 -11.76 5.61 -0.58
C ARG A 21 -13.23 5.55 -1.02
N ARG A 22 -13.75 6.64 -1.59
CA ARG A 22 -15.15 6.72 -2.04
C ARG A 22 -15.45 5.83 -3.21
N ALA A 23 -14.48 5.51 -4.04
CA ALA A 23 -14.66 4.74 -5.25
C ALA A 23 -14.56 3.22 -5.02
N LEU A 24 -13.81 2.79 -4.01
CA LEU A 24 -13.73 1.38 -3.61
C LEU A 24 -14.91 0.96 -2.73
N SER A 25 -15.64 1.91 -2.12
CA SER A 25 -16.81 1.66 -1.27
C SER A 25 -18.13 1.46 -2.02
N VAL A 26 -18.18 1.55 -3.35
CA VAL A 26 -19.41 1.34 -4.13
C VAL A 26 -19.53 -0.13 -4.56
N GLY A 27 -19.93 -0.96 -3.62
CA GLY A 27 -20.29 -2.34 -3.85
C GLY A 27 -20.84 -2.92 -2.57
N GLY A 28 -22.17 -2.72 -2.35
CA GLY A 28 -22.84 -3.13 -1.14
C GLY A 28 -22.77 -4.62 -0.89
N ASP A 29 -22.62 -4.92 0.40
CA ASP A 29 -23.14 -6.10 1.09
C ASP A 29 -22.71 -7.48 0.59
N ARG A 30 -21.54 -7.96 1.11
CA ARG A 30 -21.36 -9.35 1.57
C ARG A 30 -19.96 -9.54 2.20
N PRO A 31 -19.83 -9.80 3.50
CA PRO A 31 -18.61 -10.35 4.07
C PRO A 31 -18.56 -11.84 3.65
N GLY A 32 -17.71 -12.19 2.68
CA GLY A 32 -17.53 -13.60 2.32
C GLY A 32 -17.07 -13.95 0.91
N ALA A 33 -16.81 -12.99 0.02
CA ALA A 33 -16.53 -13.28 -1.38
C ALA A 33 -15.26 -12.62 -1.96
N VAL A 34 -14.24 -12.31 -1.15
CA VAL A 34 -13.01 -11.63 -1.62
C VAL A 34 -11.83 -12.61 -1.79
N THR A 35 -12.05 -13.90 -1.62
CA THR A 35 -10.95 -14.86 -1.40
C THR A 35 -10.25 -15.39 -2.66
N ASP A 36 -10.65 -14.99 -3.87
CA ASP A 36 -10.04 -15.47 -5.13
C ASP A 36 -9.51 -14.39 -6.07
N ILE A 37 -9.38 -13.14 -5.60
CA ILE A 37 -8.82 -12.07 -6.44
C ILE A 37 -7.29 -12.09 -6.30
N ASP A 38 -6.58 -12.38 -7.38
CA ASP A 38 -5.12 -12.31 -7.40
C ASP A 38 -4.60 -10.87 -7.55
N VAL A 39 -3.31 -10.68 -7.30
CA VAL A 39 -2.66 -9.36 -7.37
C VAL A 39 -2.75 -8.77 -8.77
N ALA A 40 -2.62 -9.59 -9.82
CA ALA A 40 -2.71 -9.13 -11.20
C ALA A 40 -4.12 -8.65 -11.55
N GLU A 41 -5.17 -9.29 -11.01
CA GLU A 41 -6.53 -8.80 -11.16
C GLU A 41 -6.74 -7.46 -10.44
N LEU A 42 -6.19 -7.29 -9.23
CA LEU A 42 -6.23 -6.00 -8.53
C LEU A 42 -5.53 -4.90 -9.32
N GLN A 43 -4.36 -5.17 -9.91
CA GLN A 43 -3.66 -4.21 -10.77
C GLN A 43 -4.54 -3.82 -11.97
N ARG A 44 -5.12 -4.79 -12.67
CA ARG A 44 -6.02 -4.51 -13.81
C ARG A 44 -7.22 -3.65 -13.40
N ARG A 45 -7.83 -3.92 -12.26
CA ARG A 45 -8.97 -3.13 -11.75
C ARG A 45 -8.57 -1.71 -11.39
N LEU A 46 -7.41 -1.51 -10.76
CA LEU A 46 -6.88 -0.19 -10.44
C LEU A 46 -6.54 0.59 -11.71
N ALA A 47 -5.92 -0.04 -12.70
CA ALA A 47 -5.64 0.58 -13.99
C ALA A 47 -6.91 1.01 -14.72
N ALA A 48 -7.93 0.13 -14.77
CA ALA A 48 -9.23 0.45 -15.37
C ALA A 48 -9.94 1.59 -14.62
N PHE A 49 -9.86 1.61 -13.29
CA PHE A 49 -10.41 2.68 -12.47
C PHE A 49 -9.76 4.03 -12.76
N ALA A 50 -8.43 4.08 -12.88
CA ALA A 50 -7.67 5.28 -13.21
C ALA A 50 -7.96 5.75 -14.64
N ALA A 51 -8.02 4.83 -15.60
CA ALA A 51 -8.33 5.14 -17.00
C ALA A 51 -9.73 5.76 -17.16
N ALA A 52 -10.74 5.20 -16.47
CA ALA A 52 -12.12 5.72 -16.50
C ALA A 52 -12.23 7.16 -15.98
N ARG A 53 -11.23 7.68 -15.29
CA ARG A 53 -11.15 9.04 -14.71
C ARG A 53 -10.15 9.94 -15.40
N ASP A 54 -9.51 9.45 -16.45
CA ASP A 54 -8.44 10.14 -17.17
C ASP A 54 -7.25 10.55 -16.25
N TRP A 55 -6.98 9.71 -15.24
CA TRP A 55 -5.89 9.96 -14.28
C TRP A 55 -4.51 9.56 -14.80
N GLY A 56 -4.43 8.88 -15.94
CA GLY A 56 -3.16 8.46 -16.53
C GLY A 56 -2.16 9.59 -16.71
N GLN A 57 -2.63 10.81 -17.02
CA GLN A 57 -1.80 11.99 -17.15
C GLN A 57 -1.10 12.41 -15.84
N TYR A 58 -1.63 12.01 -14.69
CA TYR A 58 -1.09 12.31 -13.36
C TYR A 58 -0.30 11.14 -12.77
N HIS A 59 -0.52 9.93 -13.26
CA HIS A 59 0.10 8.70 -12.78
C HIS A 59 1.52 8.49 -13.35
N THR A 60 2.36 9.51 -13.25
CA THR A 60 3.78 9.35 -13.53
C THR A 60 4.44 8.56 -12.40
N PRO A 61 5.54 7.80 -12.65
CA PRO A 61 6.25 7.08 -11.60
C PRO A 61 6.65 7.98 -10.41
N LYS A 62 7.09 9.21 -10.68
CA LYS A 62 7.43 10.18 -9.64
C LYS A 62 6.22 10.52 -8.76
N ASN A 63 5.06 10.79 -9.38
CA ASN A 63 3.86 11.19 -8.64
C ASN A 63 3.31 10.01 -7.83
N LEU A 64 3.32 8.80 -8.39
CA LEU A 64 2.89 7.60 -7.69
C LEU A 64 3.80 7.25 -6.51
N ALA A 65 5.12 7.42 -6.66
CA ALA A 65 6.06 7.24 -5.55
C ALA A 65 5.84 8.27 -4.43
N ALA A 66 5.52 9.53 -4.79
CA ALA A 66 5.17 10.56 -3.82
C ALA A 66 3.86 10.25 -3.11
N ALA A 67 2.81 9.84 -3.84
CA ALA A 67 1.53 9.43 -3.25
C ALA A 67 1.70 8.25 -2.30
N LEU A 68 2.41 7.20 -2.72
CA LEU A 68 2.74 6.06 -1.85
C LEU A 68 3.42 6.49 -0.54
N SER A 69 4.32 7.48 -0.60
CA SER A 69 4.98 8.01 0.60
C SER A 69 4.01 8.75 1.52
N VAL A 70 3.01 9.44 0.97
CA VAL A 70 1.97 10.11 1.74
C VAL A 70 1.11 9.10 2.48
N GLU A 71 0.58 8.08 1.78
CA GLU A 71 -0.25 7.05 2.42
C GLU A 71 0.53 6.26 3.49
N ALA A 72 1.79 5.95 3.24
CA ALA A 72 2.65 5.33 4.25
C ALA A 72 2.84 6.25 5.48
N SER A 73 2.84 7.57 5.30
CA SER A 73 2.90 8.53 6.40
C SER A 73 1.56 8.62 7.15
N GLU A 74 0.42 8.53 6.46
CA GLU A 74 -0.90 8.48 7.09
C GLU A 74 -1.07 7.20 7.93
N LEU A 75 -0.57 6.06 7.42
CA LEU A 75 -0.48 4.84 8.23
C LEU A 75 0.41 5.04 9.47
N LEU A 76 1.58 5.68 9.32
CA LEU A 76 2.47 5.99 10.45
C LEU A 76 1.80 6.90 11.49
N GLU A 77 0.99 7.88 11.07
CA GLU A 77 0.29 8.79 11.98
C GLU A 77 -0.59 8.06 13.00
N ILE A 78 -1.16 6.90 12.63
CA ILE A 78 -1.98 6.09 13.53
C ILE A 78 -1.14 5.53 14.69
N PHE A 79 0.11 5.20 14.43
CA PHE A 79 0.98 4.46 15.35
C PHE A 79 2.01 5.33 16.08
N GLN A 80 2.37 6.50 15.55
CA GLN A 80 3.54 7.28 15.96
C GLN A 80 3.61 7.62 17.46
N TRP A 81 2.46 7.68 18.14
CA TRP A 81 2.38 8.04 19.55
C TRP A 81 1.94 6.88 20.45
N LEU A 82 1.73 5.69 19.89
CA LEU A 82 1.31 4.51 20.64
C LEU A 82 2.52 3.86 21.32
N THR A 83 2.29 3.31 22.52
CA THR A 83 3.26 2.38 23.13
C THR A 83 3.26 1.04 22.34
N PRO A 84 4.26 0.18 22.52
CA PRO A 84 4.27 -1.16 21.91
C PRO A 84 3.00 -1.96 22.23
N GLU A 85 2.51 -1.89 23.47
CA GLU A 85 1.32 -2.60 23.93
C GLU A 85 0.05 -2.03 23.26
N GLN A 86 -0.08 -0.71 23.20
CA GLN A 86 -1.20 -0.03 22.51
C GLN A 86 -1.18 -0.33 21.01
N SER A 87 0.00 -0.34 20.40
CA SER A 87 0.17 -0.68 18.98
C SER A 87 -0.25 -2.12 18.69
N ALA A 88 0.09 -3.07 19.56
CA ALA A 88 -0.33 -4.47 19.41
C ALA A 88 -1.86 -4.64 19.49
N GLY A 89 -2.54 -3.81 20.30
CA GLY A 89 -4.00 -3.85 20.48
C GLY A 89 -4.79 -2.92 19.55
N VAL A 90 -4.16 -2.25 18.57
CA VAL A 90 -4.81 -1.21 17.75
C VAL A 90 -6.07 -1.68 17.03
N MET A 91 -6.14 -2.96 16.66
CA MET A 91 -7.29 -3.56 15.97
C MET A 91 -8.47 -3.90 16.88
N GLU A 92 -8.34 -3.77 18.21
CA GLU A 92 -9.40 -4.02 19.16
C GLU A 92 -10.42 -2.86 19.20
N ASP A 93 -9.98 -1.64 18.86
CA ASP A 93 -10.88 -0.49 18.70
C ASP A 93 -11.39 -0.42 17.26
N PRO A 94 -12.72 -0.53 17.02
CA PRO A 94 -13.27 -0.53 15.66
C PRO A 94 -12.94 0.71 14.84
N GLY A 95 -12.81 1.87 15.46
CA GLY A 95 -12.45 3.11 14.77
C GLY A 95 -11.02 3.11 14.27
N SER A 96 -10.07 2.67 15.11
CA SER A 96 -8.67 2.51 14.76
C SER A 96 -8.48 1.39 13.73
N ALA A 97 -9.15 0.25 13.91
CA ALA A 97 -9.12 -0.87 12.98
C ALA A 97 -9.56 -0.46 11.56
N HIS A 98 -10.63 0.33 11.45
CA HIS A 98 -11.09 0.85 10.15
C HIS A 98 -10.03 1.74 9.51
N ARG A 99 -9.46 2.68 10.24
CA ARG A 99 -8.41 3.57 9.74
C ARG A 99 -7.17 2.80 9.28
N VAL A 100 -6.67 1.86 10.10
CA VAL A 100 -5.52 1.02 9.73
C VAL A 100 -5.80 0.24 8.44
N THR A 101 -6.99 -0.33 8.31
CA THR A 101 -7.38 -1.10 7.12
C THR A 101 -7.43 -0.21 5.88
N ASP A 102 -7.95 1.00 6.00
CA ASP A 102 -8.02 1.96 4.89
C ASP A 102 -6.62 2.37 4.43
N GLU A 103 -5.73 2.78 5.37
CA GLU A 103 -4.38 3.22 5.00
C GLU A 103 -3.54 2.07 4.40
N VAL A 104 -3.70 0.84 4.90
CA VAL A 104 -3.06 -0.35 4.30
C VAL A 104 -3.55 -0.57 2.87
N ALA A 105 -4.85 -0.38 2.60
CA ALA A 105 -5.40 -0.52 1.27
C ALA A 105 -4.88 0.58 0.33
N ASP A 106 -4.77 1.83 0.79
CA ASP A 106 -4.27 2.95 0.00
C ASP A 106 -2.78 2.80 -0.32
N VAL A 107 -1.94 2.39 0.65
CA VAL A 107 -0.52 2.05 0.42
C VAL A 107 -0.39 0.95 -0.64
N LEU A 108 -1.19 -0.11 -0.54
CA LEU A 108 -1.16 -1.21 -1.50
C LEU A 108 -1.64 -0.75 -2.89
N ALA A 109 -2.69 0.04 -2.98
CA ALA A 109 -3.23 0.54 -4.23
C ALA A 109 -2.21 1.39 -5.00
N TYR A 110 -1.52 2.33 -4.34
CA TYR A 110 -0.48 3.14 -4.99
C TYR A 110 0.76 2.33 -5.34
N LEU A 111 1.14 1.33 -4.52
CA LEU A 111 2.23 0.42 -4.86
C LEU A 111 1.92 -0.39 -6.12
N LEU A 112 0.72 -0.95 -6.22
CA LEU A 112 0.30 -1.73 -7.39
C LEU A 112 0.20 -0.87 -8.65
N GLN A 113 -0.31 0.37 -8.55
CA GLN A 113 -0.33 1.31 -9.68
C GLN A 113 1.08 1.72 -10.11
N PHE A 114 2.00 1.93 -9.17
CA PHE A 114 3.41 2.20 -9.47
C PHE A 114 4.06 1.04 -10.21
N CYS A 115 3.81 -0.19 -9.76
CA CYS A 115 4.30 -1.40 -10.45
C CYS A 115 3.72 -1.51 -11.87
N GLU A 116 2.43 -1.25 -12.06
CA GLU A 116 1.74 -1.28 -13.34
C GLU A 116 2.38 -0.32 -14.35
N VAL A 117 2.59 0.94 -13.95
CA VAL A 117 3.17 1.97 -14.85
C VAL A 117 4.61 1.63 -15.25
N LEU A 118 5.36 0.95 -14.41
CA LEU A 118 6.75 0.53 -14.67
C LEU A 118 6.88 -0.87 -15.25
N GLY A 119 5.79 -1.61 -15.44
CA GLY A 119 5.81 -2.99 -15.91
C GLY A 119 6.50 -3.96 -14.94
N ILE A 120 6.40 -3.69 -13.64
CA ILE A 120 6.95 -4.56 -12.58
C ILE A 120 5.88 -5.55 -12.15
N ASP A 121 6.24 -6.84 -12.14
CA ASP A 121 5.46 -7.85 -11.41
C ASP A 121 5.84 -7.79 -9.92
N PRO A 122 4.96 -7.31 -9.03
CA PRO A 122 5.28 -7.12 -7.62
C PRO A 122 5.51 -8.46 -6.90
N THR A 123 4.83 -9.52 -7.30
CA THR A 123 4.98 -10.84 -6.70
C THR A 123 6.31 -11.49 -7.08
N ALA A 124 6.66 -11.47 -8.36
CA ALA A 124 7.97 -11.95 -8.83
C ALA A 124 9.12 -11.14 -8.21
N ALA A 125 8.97 -9.81 -8.13
CA ALA A 125 9.97 -8.94 -7.51
C ALA A 125 10.17 -9.27 -6.01
N LEU A 126 9.08 -9.55 -5.29
CA LEU A 126 9.13 -9.93 -3.87
C LEU A 126 9.80 -11.30 -3.70
N VAL A 127 9.43 -12.31 -4.50
CA VAL A 127 10.03 -13.65 -4.47
C VAL A 127 11.54 -13.55 -4.67
N ALA A 128 11.98 -12.91 -5.74
CA ALA A 128 13.39 -12.73 -6.03
C ALA A 128 14.13 -11.94 -4.92
N LYS A 129 13.44 -11.03 -4.23
CA LYS A 129 14.02 -10.31 -3.09
C LYS A 129 14.17 -11.21 -1.86
N LEU A 130 13.20 -12.07 -1.61
CA LEU A 130 13.24 -13.04 -0.51
C LEU A 130 14.41 -14.02 -0.69
N GLU A 131 14.57 -14.61 -1.87
CA GLU A 131 15.69 -15.50 -2.21
C GLU A 131 17.04 -14.85 -1.90
N ARG A 132 17.26 -13.61 -2.37
CA ARG A 132 18.48 -12.86 -2.06
C ARG A 132 18.66 -12.54 -0.57
N ASN A 133 17.56 -12.38 0.17
CA ASN A 133 17.63 -12.14 1.61
C ASN A 133 17.99 -13.42 2.37
N GLU A 134 17.47 -14.59 1.97
CA GLU A 134 17.81 -15.88 2.55
C GLU A 134 19.30 -16.20 2.39
N GLU A 135 19.86 -15.92 1.22
CA GLU A 135 21.31 -16.04 0.98
C GLU A 135 22.11 -15.08 1.86
N ARG A 136 21.65 -13.83 2.00
CA ARG A 136 22.35 -12.78 2.76
C ARG A 136 22.26 -12.97 4.28
N PHE A 137 21.16 -13.53 4.76
CA PHE A 137 20.84 -13.71 6.18
C PHE A 137 20.53 -15.19 6.46
N PRO A 138 21.53 -16.09 6.36
CA PRO A 138 21.29 -17.51 6.60
C PRO A 138 20.86 -17.74 8.05
N LEU A 139 20.07 -18.80 8.26
CA LEU A 139 19.69 -19.20 9.60
C LEU A 139 20.96 -19.47 10.43
N PRO A 140 20.97 -19.13 11.73
CA PRO A 140 22.06 -19.56 12.62
C PRO A 140 22.20 -21.08 12.54
N SER A 141 23.42 -21.57 12.26
CA SER A 141 23.72 -22.99 12.37
C SER A 141 23.29 -23.46 13.76
N ALA A 142 22.51 -24.55 13.83
CA ALA A 142 22.19 -25.16 15.11
C ALA A 142 23.51 -25.45 15.83
N ALA A 143 23.79 -24.73 16.91
CA ALA A 143 24.99 -24.95 17.71
C ALA A 143 24.94 -26.41 18.18
N GLU A 144 25.95 -27.18 17.83
CA GLU A 144 26.18 -28.50 18.41
C GLU A 144 26.06 -28.37 19.94
N PRO A 145 25.32 -29.27 20.61
CA PRO A 145 25.24 -29.25 22.07
C PRO A 145 26.68 -29.36 22.59
N SER A 146 27.15 -28.30 23.25
CA SER A 146 28.47 -28.32 23.89
C SER A 146 28.48 -29.44 24.89
N ASP A 147 29.19 -30.51 24.55
CA ASP A 147 29.61 -31.59 25.49
C ASP A 147 30.38 -30.92 26.61
N ARG A 148 29.66 -30.50 27.65
CA ARG A 148 30.30 -30.23 28.93
C ARG A 148 30.65 -31.59 29.52
N HIS A 149 31.83 -32.09 29.12
CA HIS A 149 32.48 -33.13 29.86
C HIS A 149 32.77 -32.60 31.24
N SER A 150 32.03 -33.15 32.18
CA SER A 150 32.37 -33.19 33.58
C SER A 150 33.75 -33.88 33.69
N SER A 151 34.73 -33.18 34.19
CA SER A 151 35.97 -33.77 34.71
C SER A 151 36.09 -33.36 36.16
N GLU A 152 35.97 -34.33 36.96
CA GLU A 152 36.40 -34.58 38.35
C GLU A 152 37.33 -33.53 38.99
#